data_b8749277b55f30d956cddee19180c844
#
_entry.id   b8749277b55f30d956cddee19180c844
#
_cell.length_a   1.000
_cell.length_b   1.000
_cell.length_c   1.000
_cell.angle_alpha   90.00
_cell.angle_beta   90.00
_cell.angle_gamma   90.00
#
_symmetry.space_group_name_H-M   'P 1'
#
loop_
_entity.id
_entity.type
_entity.pdbx_description
1 polymer ?
#
loop_
_entity_poly.entity_id
_entity_poly.type
_entity_poly.pdbx_seq_one_letter_code
_entity_poly.pdbx_strand_id
1 'polypeptide(L)'
;IQYKVKYQDNTPFDDFYLKAFPSMKGYFWYFPLENGYAHIGAGDYERKNNNVFVDEFLKKHKCEVIKKVGRPVRISPPKNSEPFTDGRKTVGVGESIGTVYPLLGEGIIPSTWCAQLFIKHITDFNAYRREVLKKFQIYALVFKFIQMKINGKFNLFKNAVELLKIYNHMKHEEKRYGMEVKFKDLMKVSRI
;
A
#
# COMPACT_ATOMS: atom_id res chain seq x y z
N ILE A 1 8.40 -8.95 -0.12
CA ILE A 1 9.74 -9.22 -0.66
C ILE A 1 9.91 -8.58 -2.03
N GLN A 2 11.10 -8.14 -2.38
CA GLN A 2 11.40 -7.53 -3.68
C GLN A 2 12.71 -8.08 -4.22
N TYR A 3 12.73 -8.28 -5.53
CA TYR A 3 13.88 -8.70 -6.29
C TYR A 3 14.23 -7.63 -7.33
N LYS A 4 15.51 -7.33 -7.48
CA LYS A 4 16.04 -6.72 -8.70
C LYS A 4 16.42 -7.87 -9.63
N VAL A 5 15.86 -7.88 -10.82
CA VAL A 5 16.07 -8.93 -11.81
C VAL A 5 16.56 -8.35 -13.13
N LYS A 6 17.26 -9.20 -13.90
CA LYS A 6 17.58 -8.98 -15.30
C LYS A 6 16.83 -10.04 -16.12
N TYR A 7 16.05 -9.63 -17.09
CA TYR A 7 15.38 -10.57 -18.00
C TYR A 7 16.16 -10.71 -19.30
N GLN A 8 16.10 -11.92 -19.88
CA GLN A 8 16.87 -12.26 -21.09
C GLN A 8 16.10 -11.95 -22.37
N ASP A 9 14.78 -12.01 -22.29
CA ASP A 9 13.88 -11.79 -23.43
C ASP A 9 13.30 -10.34 -23.41
N ASN A 10 12.36 -10.04 -24.30
CA ASN A 10 11.66 -8.76 -24.35
C ASN A 10 10.98 -8.43 -23.02
N THR A 11 10.84 -7.12 -22.76
CA THR A 11 10.15 -6.57 -21.57
C THR A 11 8.83 -7.27 -21.34
N PRO A 12 8.59 -7.88 -20.17
CA PRO A 12 7.32 -8.56 -19.88
C PRO A 12 6.09 -7.66 -19.96
N PHE A 13 6.28 -6.38 -19.63
CA PHE A 13 5.26 -5.34 -19.68
C PHE A 13 5.94 -4.01 -20.03
N ASP A 14 5.25 -3.18 -20.81
CA ASP A 14 5.75 -1.85 -21.25
C ASP A 14 5.73 -0.83 -20.11
N ASP A 15 4.90 -1.05 -19.09
CA ASP A 15 4.72 -0.16 -17.94
C ASP A 15 4.71 -0.96 -16.62
N PHE A 16 4.56 -0.27 -15.48
CA PHE A 16 4.40 -0.96 -14.21
C PHE A 16 3.13 -1.82 -14.22
N TYR A 17 3.20 -2.94 -13.50
CA TYR A 17 2.09 -3.87 -13.41
C TYR A 17 1.85 -4.29 -11.97
N LEU A 18 0.57 -4.27 -11.55
CA LEU A 18 0.13 -4.73 -10.25
C LEU A 18 -0.93 -5.83 -10.42
N LYS A 19 -0.76 -6.95 -9.73
CA LYS A 19 -1.71 -8.06 -9.73
C LYS A 19 -2.10 -8.43 -8.32
N ALA A 20 -3.34 -8.14 -7.93
CA ALA A 20 -3.89 -8.61 -6.66
C ALA A 20 -3.92 -10.15 -6.61
N PHE A 21 -3.64 -10.71 -5.45
CA PHE A 21 -3.79 -12.15 -5.22
C PHE A 21 -5.28 -12.52 -5.20
N PRO A 22 -5.65 -13.74 -5.61
CA PRO A 22 -7.05 -14.18 -5.57
C PRO A 22 -7.69 -14.05 -4.19
N SER A 23 -6.90 -14.23 -3.12
CA SER A 23 -7.32 -14.05 -1.73
C SER A 23 -7.51 -12.60 -1.31
N MET A 24 -7.13 -11.62 -2.14
CA MET A 24 -7.04 -10.19 -1.80
C MET A 24 -6.17 -9.87 -0.56
N LYS A 25 -5.36 -10.83 -0.11
CA LYS A 25 -4.48 -10.67 1.05
C LYS A 25 -3.12 -10.06 0.71
N GLY A 26 -2.92 -9.70 -0.55
CA GLY A 26 -1.70 -9.10 -1.04
C GLY A 26 -1.73 -8.92 -2.55
N TYR A 27 -0.59 -8.55 -3.08
CA TYR A 27 -0.41 -8.36 -4.52
C TYR A 27 1.04 -8.56 -4.94
N PHE A 28 1.22 -8.88 -6.22
CA PHE A 28 2.47 -8.87 -6.95
C PHE A 28 2.64 -7.53 -7.65
N TRP A 29 3.88 -7.03 -7.75
CA TRP A 29 4.23 -5.85 -8.54
C TRP A 29 5.41 -6.10 -9.46
N TYR A 30 5.41 -5.37 -10.55
CA TYR A 30 6.47 -5.27 -11.53
C TYR A 30 6.71 -3.80 -11.85
N PHE A 31 7.94 -3.35 -11.72
CA PHE A 31 8.38 -2.01 -12.09
C PHE A 31 9.55 -2.13 -13.06
N PRO A 32 9.36 -1.76 -14.35
CA PRO A 32 10.43 -1.80 -15.32
C PRO A 32 11.54 -0.81 -14.95
N LEU A 33 12.75 -1.19 -15.24
CA LEU A 33 13.94 -0.37 -15.20
C LEU A 33 14.57 -0.39 -16.59
N GLU A 34 15.49 0.52 -16.82
CA GLU A 34 16.25 0.55 -18.08
C GLU A 34 17.15 -0.68 -18.25
N ASN A 35 17.59 -0.91 -19.51
CA ASN A 35 18.59 -1.93 -19.87
C ASN A 35 18.24 -3.38 -19.50
N GLY A 36 16.97 -3.76 -19.59
CA GLY A 36 16.55 -5.12 -19.33
C GLY A 36 16.47 -5.50 -17.85
N TYR A 37 16.39 -4.51 -16.97
CA TYR A 37 16.19 -4.76 -15.54
C TYR A 37 14.75 -4.46 -15.12
N ALA A 38 14.34 -5.05 -14.00
CA ALA A 38 13.10 -4.70 -13.32
C ALA A 38 13.23 -4.90 -11.80
N HIS A 39 12.37 -4.20 -11.07
CA HIS A 39 12.02 -4.56 -9.71
C HIS A 39 10.71 -5.35 -9.73
N ILE A 40 10.75 -6.58 -9.28
CA ILE A 40 9.54 -7.39 -9.06
C ILE A 40 9.41 -7.73 -7.59
N GLY A 41 8.19 -7.94 -7.14
CA GLY A 41 8.02 -8.33 -5.75
C GLY A 41 6.58 -8.70 -5.42
N ALA A 42 6.40 -9.10 -4.18
CA ALA A 42 5.11 -9.43 -3.64
C ALA A 42 5.02 -9.08 -2.15
N GLY A 43 3.85 -8.62 -1.75
CA GLY A 43 3.49 -8.39 -0.35
C GLY A 43 2.23 -9.14 -0.01
N ASP A 44 2.20 -9.79 1.16
CA ASP A 44 1.06 -10.58 1.63
C ASP A 44 0.93 -10.45 3.14
N TYR A 45 -0.29 -10.26 3.62
CA TYR A 45 -0.60 -10.24 5.05
C TYR A 45 -0.24 -11.56 5.78
N GLU A 46 -0.38 -12.70 5.08
CA GLU A 46 -0.08 -14.02 5.66
C GLU A 46 1.34 -14.51 5.35
N ARG A 47 2.09 -13.82 4.51
CA ARG A 47 3.44 -14.17 4.05
C ARG A 47 3.53 -15.53 3.30
N LYS A 48 2.40 -16.11 2.92
CA LYS A 48 2.34 -17.47 2.31
C LYS A 48 2.55 -17.45 0.81
N ASN A 49 2.07 -16.41 0.12
CA ASN A 49 2.02 -16.37 -1.34
C ASN A 49 3.13 -15.55 -1.98
N ASN A 50 3.95 -14.87 -1.18
CA ASN A 50 4.96 -13.94 -1.69
C ASN A 50 5.95 -14.59 -2.66
N ASN A 51 6.41 -15.80 -2.36
CA ASN A 51 7.37 -16.49 -3.21
C ASN A 51 6.70 -17.08 -4.45
N VAL A 52 5.51 -17.66 -4.32
CA VAL A 52 4.82 -18.38 -5.42
C VAL A 52 4.71 -17.52 -6.67
N PHE A 53 4.12 -16.32 -6.55
CA PHE A 53 3.92 -15.42 -7.69
C PHE A 53 5.23 -14.88 -8.26
N VAL A 54 6.22 -14.63 -7.39
CA VAL A 54 7.54 -14.18 -7.84
C VAL A 54 8.27 -15.29 -8.54
N ASP A 55 8.27 -16.51 -8.01
CA ASP A 55 8.95 -17.68 -8.61
C ASP A 55 8.33 -18.07 -9.95
N GLU A 56 6.99 -18.00 -10.07
CA GLU A 56 6.29 -18.18 -11.35
C GLU A 56 6.74 -17.15 -12.39
N PHE A 57 6.85 -15.87 -11.99
CA PHE A 57 7.31 -14.81 -12.87
C PHE A 57 8.77 -15.03 -13.30
N LEU A 58 9.66 -15.32 -12.36
CA LEU A 58 11.09 -15.59 -12.62
C LEU A 58 11.25 -16.71 -13.63
N LYS A 59 10.52 -17.81 -13.44
CA LYS A 59 10.57 -18.97 -14.33
C LYS A 59 10.02 -18.67 -15.71
N LYS A 60 8.86 -18.01 -15.78
CA LYS A 60 8.18 -17.67 -17.04
C LYS A 60 9.03 -16.77 -17.93
N HIS A 61 9.70 -15.80 -17.35
CA HIS A 61 10.45 -14.77 -18.07
C HIS A 61 11.98 -14.99 -18.02
N LYS A 62 12.43 -16.18 -17.56
CA LYS A 62 13.85 -16.56 -17.48
C LYS A 62 14.71 -15.48 -16.85
N CYS A 63 14.24 -14.93 -15.73
CA CYS A 63 14.92 -13.83 -15.05
C CYS A 63 16.13 -14.31 -14.25
N GLU A 64 17.23 -13.57 -14.36
CA GLU A 64 18.37 -13.67 -13.46
C GLU A 64 18.11 -12.77 -12.24
N VAL A 65 18.25 -13.32 -11.04
CA VAL A 65 18.11 -12.57 -9.78
C VAL A 65 19.42 -11.88 -9.45
N ILE A 66 19.42 -10.55 -9.48
CA ILE A 66 20.60 -9.73 -9.14
C ILE A 66 20.63 -9.45 -7.63
N LYS A 67 19.48 -9.15 -7.03
CA LYS A 67 19.37 -8.83 -5.61
C LYS A 67 18.00 -9.18 -5.07
N LYS A 68 17.98 -9.71 -3.86
CA LYS A 68 16.74 -9.95 -3.09
C LYS A 68 16.76 -9.16 -1.81
N VAL A 69 15.66 -8.48 -1.50
CA VAL A 69 15.43 -7.78 -0.25
C VAL A 69 14.03 -8.06 0.27
N GLY A 70 13.83 -7.93 1.57
CA GLY A 70 12.51 -8.05 2.16
C GLY A 70 12.48 -7.40 3.53
N ARG A 71 11.35 -6.76 3.83
CA ARG A 71 11.07 -6.22 5.15
C ARG A 71 9.56 -6.14 5.37
N PRO A 72 9.09 -6.21 6.61
CA PRO A 72 7.72 -5.88 6.91
C PRO A 72 7.47 -4.39 6.67
N VAL A 73 6.27 -4.06 6.21
CA VAL A 73 5.77 -2.69 6.05
C VAL A 73 4.59 -2.51 6.98
N ARG A 74 4.58 -1.41 7.73
CA ARG A 74 3.49 -1.10 8.64
C ARG A 74 2.35 -0.40 7.91
N ILE A 75 1.29 -1.13 7.62
CA ILE A 75 0.09 -0.60 6.97
C ILE A 75 -1.07 -0.31 7.93
N SER A 76 -0.90 -0.58 9.22
CA SER A 76 -1.86 -0.18 10.25
C SER A 76 -1.86 1.34 10.40
N PRO A 77 -3.02 2.01 10.29
CA PRO A 77 -3.09 3.48 10.17
C PRO A 77 -2.71 4.19 11.47
N PRO A 78 -2.40 5.50 11.42
CA PRO A 78 -2.02 6.29 12.60
C PRO A 78 -3.00 6.21 13.77
N LYS A 79 -4.31 6.11 13.48
CA LYS A 79 -5.32 5.92 14.52
C LYS A 79 -5.07 4.68 15.40
N ASN A 80 -4.57 3.60 14.80
CA ASN A 80 -4.27 2.36 15.52
C ASN A 80 -2.89 2.37 16.18
N SER A 81 -2.14 3.45 16.01
CA SER A 81 -0.81 3.65 16.58
C SER A 81 -0.83 4.58 17.80
N GLU A 82 -2.01 5.02 18.19
CA GLU A 82 -2.15 5.89 19.35
C GLU A 82 -1.85 5.16 20.69
N PRO A 83 -1.19 5.83 21.63
CA PRO A 83 -0.61 7.16 21.54
C PRO A 83 0.75 7.14 20.82
N PHE A 84 0.93 7.93 19.77
CA PHE A 84 2.21 8.05 19.06
C PHE A 84 3.00 9.31 19.44
N THR A 85 2.54 10.00 20.48
CA THR A 85 3.26 11.07 21.16
C THR A 85 2.88 11.11 22.63
N ASP A 86 3.84 11.47 23.48
CA ASP A 86 3.61 11.77 24.90
C ASP A 86 3.24 13.25 25.13
N GLY A 87 3.14 14.03 24.06
CA GLY A 87 2.83 15.46 24.10
C GLY A 87 4.00 16.36 24.51
N ARG A 88 5.18 15.80 24.81
CA ARG A 88 6.30 16.55 25.38
C ARG A 88 7.65 16.29 24.67
N LYS A 89 8.12 15.05 24.68
CA LYS A 89 9.51 14.70 24.27
C LYS A 89 9.55 13.66 23.16
N THR A 90 8.53 12.80 23.07
CA THR A 90 8.51 11.68 22.13
C THR A 90 7.43 11.86 21.11
N VAL A 91 7.76 11.66 19.85
CA VAL A 91 6.82 11.72 18.75
C VAL A 91 7.18 10.70 17.67
N GLY A 92 6.19 9.94 17.21
CA GLY A 92 6.31 9.06 16.05
C GLY A 92 6.02 9.83 14.76
N VAL A 93 6.77 9.56 13.69
CA VAL A 93 6.61 10.20 12.38
C VAL A 93 6.71 9.14 11.28
N GLY A 94 5.90 9.30 10.23
CA GLY A 94 5.99 8.47 9.04
C GLY A 94 5.53 7.02 9.27
N GLU A 95 6.21 6.05 8.66
CA GLU A 95 5.86 4.63 8.74
C GLU A 95 5.79 4.10 10.18
N SER A 96 6.57 4.66 11.10
CA SER A 96 6.57 4.25 12.51
C SER A 96 5.19 4.37 13.16
N ILE A 97 4.35 5.26 12.67
CA ILE A 97 2.96 5.46 13.11
C ILE A 97 1.92 5.01 12.08
N GLY A 98 2.36 4.40 10.98
CA GLY A 98 1.45 3.83 9.97
C GLY A 98 0.94 4.82 8.92
N THR A 99 1.74 5.82 8.53
CA THR A 99 1.41 6.69 7.40
C THR A 99 1.70 6.03 6.04
N VAL A 100 1.42 4.76 5.93
CA VAL A 100 1.49 4.00 4.68
C VAL A 100 0.07 3.75 4.19
N TYR A 101 -0.19 4.02 2.90
CA TYR A 101 -1.51 3.80 2.34
C TYR A 101 -1.84 2.30 2.34
N PRO A 102 -2.85 1.85 3.07
CA PRO A 102 -3.01 0.42 3.39
C PRO A 102 -3.28 -0.47 2.16
N LEU A 103 -3.90 0.07 1.10
CA LEU A 103 -4.24 -0.72 -0.09
C LEU A 103 -3.03 -1.00 -0.97
N LEU A 104 -2.13 -0.03 -1.12
CA LEU A 104 -1.00 -0.10 -2.06
C LEU A 104 0.35 -0.27 -1.37
N GLY A 105 0.42 -0.15 -0.04
CA GLY A 105 1.70 -0.15 0.68
C GLY A 105 2.58 1.07 0.34
N GLU A 106 2.00 2.11 -0.27
CA GLU A 106 2.69 3.33 -0.62
C GLU A 106 2.91 4.18 0.63
N GLY A 107 4.16 4.45 0.97
CA GLY A 107 4.53 5.13 2.20
C GLY A 107 5.40 6.37 2.03
N ILE A 108 6.05 6.57 0.87
CA ILE A 108 7.03 7.66 0.67
C ILE A 108 6.33 9.02 0.78
N ILE A 109 5.35 9.28 -0.07
CA ILE A 109 4.63 10.56 -0.08
C ILE A 109 3.83 10.80 1.20
N PRO A 110 3.04 9.83 1.72
CA PRO A 110 2.35 10.01 3.00
C PRO A 110 3.28 10.28 4.18
N SER A 111 4.44 9.61 4.22
CA SER A 111 5.44 9.88 5.28
C SER A 111 6.05 11.26 5.15
N THR A 112 6.23 11.78 3.93
CA THR A 112 6.67 13.15 3.69
C THR A 112 5.61 14.16 4.18
N TRP A 113 4.33 13.94 3.90
CA TRP A 113 3.26 14.78 4.46
C TRP A 113 3.24 14.75 5.99
N CYS A 114 3.45 13.57 6.57
CA CYS A 114 3.54 13.44 8.02
C CYS A 114 4.71 14.24 8.59
N ALA A 115 5.88 14.19 7.96
CA ALA A 115 7.05 14.98 8.34
C ALA A 115 6.79 16.50 8.21
N GLN A 116 6.10 16.94 7.16
CA GLN A 116 5.69 18.33 7.00
C GLN A 116 4.76 18.79 8.14
N LEU A 117 3.79 17.96 8.53
CA LEU A 117 2.93 18.23 9.67
C LEU A 117 3.72 18.30 10.98
N PHE A 118 4.71 17.42 11.16
CA PHE A 118 5.60 17.45 12.31
C PHE A 118 6.38 18.77 12.39
N ILE A 119 7.00 19.19 11.29
CA ILE A 119 7.77 20.46 11.23
C ILE A 119 6.84 21.64 11.53
N LYS A 120 5.64 21.66 10.95
CA LYS A 120 4.65 22.73 11.19
C LYS A 120 4.27 22.86 12.67
N HIS A 121 4.24 21.75 13.40
CA HIS A 121 3.79 21.70 14.79
C HIS A 121 4.90 21.23 15.75
N ILE A 122 6.15 21.55 15.46
CA ILE A 122 7.32 21.06 16.21
C ILE A 122 7.32 21.47 17.70
N THR A 123 6.60 22.54 18.03
CA THR A 123 6.45 23.06 19.40
C THR A 123 5.13 22.64 20.05
N ASP A 124 4.21 22.01 19.30
CA ASP A 124 2.91 21.53 19.81
C ASP A 124 2.57 20.14 19.27
N PHE A 125 3.04 19.11 19.95
CA PHE A 125 2.80 17.73 19.56
C PHE A 125 1.33 17.30 19.66
N ASN A 126 0.51 18.00 20.44
CA ASN A 126 -0.93 17.75 20.49
C ASN A 126 -1.62 18.27 19.21
N ALA A 127 -1.20 19.44 18.71
CA ALA A 127 -1.66 19.93 17.41
C ALA A 127 -1.18 18.99 16.27
N TYR A 128 0.07 18.57 16.28
CA TYR A 128 0.59 17.57 15.34
C TYR A 128 -0.27 16.31 15.34
N ARG A 129 -0.55 15.72 16.51
CA ARG A 129 -1.37 14.52 16.65
C ARG A 129 -2.76 14.73 16.01
N ARG A 130 -3.44 15.83 16.31
CA ARG A 130 -4.76 16.14 15.73
C ARG A 130 -4.72 16.24 14.21
N GLU A 131 -3.72 16.95 13.65
CA GLU A 131 -3.58 17.12 12.20
C GLU A 131 -3.25 15.80 11.49
N VAL A 132 -2.38 14.96 12.07
CA VAL A 132 -2.09 13.61 11.55
C VAL A 132 -3.35 12.77 11.50
N LEU A 133 -4.11 12.68 12.60
CA LEU A 133 -5.33 11.89 12.66
C LEU A 133 -6.38 12.38 11.65
N LYS A 134 -6.49 13.68 11.45
CA LYS A 134 -7.37 14.30 10.44
C LYS A 134 -6.89 13.98 9.01
N LYS A 135 -5.62 14.20 8.71
CA LYS A 135 -5.03 13.98 7.37
C LYS A 135 -5.17 12.53 6.94
N PHE A 136 -4.93 11.58 7.83
CA PHE A 136 -4.90 10.14 7.54
C PHE A 136 -6.17 9.39 7.98
N GLN A 137 -7.28 10.09 8.24
CA GLN A 137 -8.53 9.44 8.65
C GLN A 137 -9.06 8.40 7.66
N ILE A 138 -8.88 8.65 6.35
CA ILE A 138 -9.31 7.73 5.30
C ILE A 138 -8.53 6.41 5.34
N TYR A 139 -7.28 6.42 5.81
CA TYR A 139 -6.46 5.21 5.92
C TYR A 139 -7.07 4.22 6.92
N ALA A 140 -7.70 4.71 7.99
CA ALA A 140 -8.41 3.86 8.92
C ALA A 140 -9.63 3.16 8.27
N LEU A 141 -10.34 3.87 7.39
CA LEU A 141 -11.46 3.31 6.63
C LEU A 141 -10.99 2.24 5.62
N VAL A 142 -9.93 2.55 4.86
CA VAL A 142 -9.33 1.62 3.90
C VAL A 142 -8.81 0.37 4.60
N PHE A 143 -8.09 0.54 5.71
CA PHE A 143 -7.59 -0.57 6.51
C PHE A 143 -8.73 -1.46 7.06
N LYS A 144 -9.79 -0.84 7.61
CA LYS A 144 -11.00 -1.56 8.05
C LYS A 144 -11.62 -2.37 6.89
N PHE A 145 -11.73 -1.77 5.71
CA PHE A 145 -12.24 -2.44 4.52
C PHE A 145 -11.40 -3.68 4.17
N ILE A 146 -10.08 -3.55 4.12
CA ILE A 146 -9.16 -4.66 3.86
C ILE A 146 -9.33 -5.76 4.92
N GLN A 147 -9.39 -5.40 6.21
CA GLN A 147 -9.59 -6.37 7.28
C GLN A 147 -10.93 -7.11 7.17
N MET A 148 -12.00 -6.41 6.79
CA MET A 148 -13.30 -7.06 6.55
C MET A 148 -13.23 -8.05 5.38
N LYS A 149 -12.51 -7.71 4.30
CA LYS A 149 -12.31 -8.62 3.15
C LYS A 149 -11.51 -9.86 3.56
N ILE A 150 -10.36 -9.67 4.20
CA ILE A 150 -9.50 -10.76 4.65
C ILE A 150 -10.23 -11.74 5.55
N ASN A 151 -11.09 -11.21 6.44
CA ASN A 151 -11.83 -12.02 7.42
C ASN A 151 -13.19 -12.55 6.91
N GLY A 152 -13.52 -12.35 5.63
CA GLY A 152 -14.79 -12.78 5.04
C GLY A 152 -16.03 -12.08 5.62
N LYS A 153 -15.84 -10.92 6.27
CA LYS A 153 -16.92 -10.15 6.94
C LYS A 153 -17.45 -9.00 6.09
N PHE A 154 -16.92 -8.83 4.87
CA PHE A 154 -17.38 -7.76 3.99
C PHE A 154 -18.76 -8.08 3.43
N ASN A 155 -19.66 -7.10 3.49
CA ASN A 155 -20.98 -7.16 2.89
C ASN A 155 -21.23 -5.87 2.08
N LEU A 156 -21.45 -6.02 0.78
CA LEU A 156 -21.56 -4.91 -0.15
C LEU A 156 -22.68 -3.93 0.23
N PHE A 157 -23.86 -4.45 0.60
CA PHE A 157 -25.01 -3.60 0.95
C PHE A 157 -24.79 -2.81 2.23
N LYS A 158 -24.20 -3.47 3.25
CA LYS A 158 -23.92 -2.84 4.55
C LYS A 158 -22.76 -1.83 4.48
N ASN A 159 -21.83 -2.03 3.56
CA ASN A 159 -20.61 -1.24 3.46
C ASN A 159 -20.55 -0.35 2.19
N ALA A 160 -21.68 -0.14 1.52
CA ALA A 160 -21.74 0.63 0.27
C ALA A 160 -21.25 2.08 0.44
N VAL A 161 -21.61 2.73 1.55
CA VAL A 161 -21.22 4.12 1.84
C VAL A 161 -19.70 4.22 2.07
N GLU A 162 -19.12 3.28 2.83
CA GLU A 162 -17.68 3.22 3.05
C GLU A 162 -16.93 2.95 1.74
N LEU A 163 -17.45 2.04 0.92
CA LEU A 163 -16.87 1.72 -0.39
C LEU A 163 -16.87 2.95 -1.31
N LEU A 164 -17.96 3.71 -1.32
CA LEU A 164 -18.04 4.94 -2.11
C LEU A 164 -17.04 6.01 -1.62
N LYS A 165 -16.84 6.15 -0.32
CA LYS A 165 -15.82 7.06 0.25
C LYS A 165 -14.41 6.64 -0.17
N ILE A 166 -14.12 5.35 -0.15
CA ILE A 166 -12.83 4.81 -0.61
C ILE A 166 -12.65 5.08 -2.11
N TYR A 167 -13.68 4.82 -2.91
CA TYR A 167 -13.66 5.08 -4.35
C TYR A 167 -13.39 6.55 -4.65
N ASN A 168 -14.11 7.47 -4.02
CA ASN A 168 -13.93 8.91 -4.22
C ASN A 168 -12.53 9.37 -3.83
N HIS A 169 -11.97 8.82 -2.75
CA HIS A 169 -10.59 9.10 -2.36
C HIS A 169 -9.60 8.59 -3.42
N MET A 170 -9.74 7.35 -3.86
CA MET A 170 -8.86 6.78 -4.91
C MET A 170 -8.98 7.56 -6.22
N LYS A 171 -10.19 7.97 -6.59
CA LYS A 171 -10.46 8.78 -7.78
C LYS A 171 -9.78 10.16 -7.70
N HIS A 172 -9.77 10.78 -6.53
CA HIS A 172 -9.06 12.04 -6.29
C HIS A 172 -7.54 11.88 -6.42
N GLU A 173 -7.01 10.72 -6.04
CA GLU A 173 -5.58 10.42 -6.05
C GLU A 173 -5.08 9.81 -7.38
N GLU A 174 -5.95 9.60 -8.38
CA GLU A 174 -5.61 8.96 -9.67
C GLU A 174 -4.35 9.51 -10.31
N LYS A 175 -4.27 10.84 -10.42
CA LYS A 175 -3.12 11.52 -11.06
C LYS A 175 -1.81 11.24 -10.32
N ARG A 176 -1.89 11.13 -8.99
CA ARG A 176 -0.73 10.86 -8.14
C ARG A 176 -0.22 9.43 -8.32
N TYR A 177 -1.13 8.49 -8.49
CA TYR A 177 -0.78 7.08 -8.69
C TYR A 177 -0.46 6.73 -10.17
N GLY A 178 -0.79 7.61 -11.11
CA GLY A 178 -0.67 7.31 -12.54
C GLY A 178 -1.59 6.15 -12.98
N MET A 179 -2.69 5.94 -12.28
CA MET A 179 -3.62 4.82 -12.53
C MET A 179 -5.03 5.34 -12.69
N GLU A 180 -5.77 4.83 -13.67
CA GLU A 180 -7.21 5.08 -13.79
C GLU A 180 -7.98 4.17 -12.82
N VAL A 181 -8.80 4.77 -11.96
CA VAL A 181 -9.67 4.04 -11.01
C VAL A 181 -11.08 3.97 -11.56
N LYS A 182 -11.55 2.77 -11.92
CA LYS A 182 -12.92 2.52 -12.40
C LYS A 182 -13.75 1.89 -11.29
N PHE A 183 -14.95 2.41 -11.08
CA PHE A 183 -15.86 1.86 -10.07
C PHE A 183 -16.15 0.37 -10.26
N LYS A 184 -16.25 -0.08 -11.54
CA LYS A 184 -16.44 -1.49 -11.86
C LYS A 184 -15.32 -2.39 -11.35
N ASP A 185 -14.07 -1.88 -11.30
CA ASP A 185 -12.93 -2.67 -10.83
C ASP A 185 -12.93 -2.77 -9.31
N LEU A 186 -13.31 -1.70 -8.62
CA LEU A 186 -13.54 -1.74 -7.18
C LEU A 186 -14.68 -2.70 -6.81
N MET A 187 -15.75 -2.74 -7.63
CA MET A 187 -16.85 -3.69 -7.47
C MET A 187 -16.42 -5.14 -7.70
N LYS A 188 -15.54 -5.42 -8.67
CA LYS A 188 -14.96 -6.77 -8.84
C LYS A 188 -14.17 -7.18 -7.61
N VAL A 189 -13.28 -6.31 -7.13
CA VAL A 189 -12.52 -6.52 -5.90
C VAL A 189 -13.43 -6.75 -4.70
N SER A 190 -14.59 -6.09 -4.64
CA SER A 190 -15.54 -6.27 -3.55
C SER A 190 -16.30 -7.60 -3.57
N ARG A 191 -16.40 -8.27 -4.73
CA ARG A 191 -17.11 -9.55 -4.91
C ARG A 191 -16.24 -10.78 -4.71
N ILE A 192 -14.94 -10.66 -4.77
CA ILE A 192 -13.96 -11.70 -4.46
C ILE A 192 -13.77 -11.78 -2.95
#